data_c085715d49581e135c2b3f0ab4e07bd9
#
_entry.id   c085715d49581e135c2b3f0ab4e07bd9
#
_cell.length_a   1.000
_cell.length_b   1.000
_cell.length_c   1.000
_cell.angle_alpha   90.00
_cell.angle_beta   90.00
_cell.angle_gamma   90.00
#
_symmetry.space_group_name_H-M   'P 1'
#
loop_
_entity.id
_entity.type
_entity.pdbx_description
1 polymer ?
#
loop_
_entity_poly.entity_id
_entity_poly.type
_entity_poly.pdbx_seq_one_letter_code
_entity_poly.pdbx_strand_id
1 'polypeptide(L)'
;MSARRANKGRDFDRLLLDQIADRWTILVMRALCAGDGRLRFNALRREIDGVSQKTLTQCLRRLQRNGLVERHLVDGAPPGVEYAITTLGYTLEKPFEALKVWTTEHATAVRSAQAAFDASARTDSAPYAPGRRELKRGQPPR
;
A
#
# COMPACT_ATOMS: atom_id res chain seq x y z
N MET A 1 2.79 -2.90 -35.13
CA MET A 1 1.54 -2.74 -34.35
C MET A 1 1.50 -3.51 -33.03
N SER A 2 2.18 -4.62 -32.90
CA SER A 2 2.19 -5.40 -31.63
C SER A 2 2.91 -4.72 -30.46
N ALA A 3 3.98 -3.95 -30.68
CA ALA A 3 4.73 -3.27 -29.64
C ALA A 3 3.92 -2.18 -28.90
N ARG A 4 3.06 -1.45 -29.60
CA ARG A 4 2.19 -0.42 -28.98
C ARG A 4 1.08 -1.03 -28.12
N ARG A 5 0.53 -2.19 -28.53
CA ARG A 5 -0.47 -2.91 -27.73
C ARG A 5 0.15 -3.53 -26.48
N ALA A 6 1.35 -4.09 -26.58
CA ALA A 6 2.07 -4.65 -25.46
C ALA A 6 2.49 -3.58 -24.42
N ASN A 7 2.76 -2.36 -24.88
CA ASN A 7 3.09 -1.24 -23.96
C ASN A 7 1.85 -0.73 -23.23
N LYS A 8 0.71 -0.63 -23.91
CA LYS A 8 -0.57 -0.22 -23.32
C LYS A 8 -1.04 -1.19 -22.23
N GLY A 9 -0.83 -2.50 -22.41
CA GLY A 9 -1.13 -3.51 -21.40
C GLY A 9 -0.25 -3.35 -20.16
N ARG A 10 1.05 -3.19 -20.32
CA ARG A 10 1.99 -2.96 -19.23
C ARG A 10 1.72 -1.68 -18.47
N ASP A 11 1.31 -0.62 -19.15
CA ASP A 11 0.95 0.65 -18.52
C ASP A 11 -0.33 0.50 -17.68
N PHE A 12 -1.31 -0.26 -18.16
CA PHE A 12 -2.54 -0.55 -17.43
C PHE A 12 -2.25 -1.39 -16.18
N ASP A 13 -1.48 -2.45 -16.29
CA ASP A 13 -1.11 -3.31 -15.15
C ASP A 13 -0.38 -2.53 -14.06
N ARG A 14 0.49 -1.61 -14.47
CA ARG A 14 1.23 -0.73 -13.58
C ARG A 14 0.32 0.23 -12.81
N LEU A 15 -0.62 0.87 -13.52
CA LEU A 15 -1.61 1.75 -12.90
C LEU A 15 -2.54 0.99 -11.95
N LEU A 16 -2.94 -0.22 -12.33
CA LEU A 16 -3.77 -1.07 -11.48
C LEU A 16 -3.00 -1.49 -10.22
N LEU A 17 -1.74 -1.86 -10.34
CA LEU A 17 -0.89 -2.21 -9.20
C LEU A 17 -0.76 -1.03 -8.24
N ASP A 18 -0.54 0.19 -8.74
CA ASP A 18 -0.46 1.40 -7.92
C ASP A 18 -1.75 1.64 -7.12
N GLN A 19 -2.90 1.36 -7.70
CA GLN A 19 -4.19 1.49 -7.03
C GLN A 19 -4.42 0.40 -5.97
N ILE A 20 -4.01 -0.83 -6.25
CA ILE A 20 -4.18 -1.98 -5.36
C ILE A 20 -3.17 -1.96 -4.22
N ALA A 21 -1.91 -1.60 -4.50
CA ALA A 21 -0.83 -1.52 -3.51
C ALA A 21 -0.91 -0.24 -2.66
N ASP A 22 -2.08 0.36 -2.54
CA ASP A 22 -2.35 1.49 -1.69
C ASP A 22 -2.74 1.01 -0.28
N ARG A 23 -2.22 1.69 0.74
CA ARG A 23 -2.47 1.36 2.15
C ARG A 23 -3.96 1.25 2.47
N TRP A 24 -4.75 2.22 2.04
CA TRP A 24 -6.17 2.26 2.35
C TRP A 24 -6.94 1.14 1.65
N THR A 25 -6.57 0.83 0.42
CA THR A 25 -7.13 -0.31 -0.34
C THR A 25 -6.89 -1.63 0.40
N ILE A 26 -5.67 -1.88 0.84
CA ILE A 26 -5.32 -3.10 1.58
C ILE A 26 -6.12 -3.18 2.88
N LEU A 27 -6.21 -2.08 3.64
CA LEU A 27 -6.95 -2.05 4.89
C LEU A 27 -8.46 -2.25 4.70
N VAL A 28 -9.07 -1.62 3.69
CA VAL A 28 -10.49 -1.79 3.35
C VAL A 28 -10.79 -3.23 2.96
N MET A 29 -10.00 -3.78 2.05
CA MET A 29 -10.20 -5.16 1.58
C MET A 29 -10.03 -6.18 2.71
N ARG A 30 -9.08 -5.96 3.59
CA ARG A 30 -8.89 -6.81 4.77
C ARG A 30 -10.05 -6.72 5.75
N ALA A 31 -10.56 -5.52 6.00
CA ALA A 31 -11.72 -5.33 6.87
C ALA A 31 -12.96 -6.05 6.31
N LEU A 32 -13.19 -5.98 5.00
CA LEU A 32 -14.28 -6.70 4.33
C LEU A 32 -14.10 -8.21 4.41
N CYS A 33 -12.89 -8.72 4.19
CA CYS A 33 -12.60 -10.16 4.26
C CYS A 33 -12.71 -10.71 5.69
N ALA A 34 -12.33 -9.93 6.70
CA ALA A 34 -12.40 -10.32 8.11
C ALA A 34 -13.84 -10.40 8.63
N GLY A 35 -14.74 -9.62 8.03
CA GLY A 35 -16.18 -9.73 8.27
C GLY A 35 -16.84 -10.75 7.35
N ASP A 36 -18.13 -10.62 7.16
CA ASP A 36 -18.92 -11.50 6.27
C ASP A 36 -18.83 -11.11 4.79
N GLY A 37 -17.83 -10.33 4.41
CA GLY A 37 -17.68 -9.75 3.08
C GLY A 37 -18.55 -8.52 2.83
N ARG A 38 -19.27 -8.06 3.83
CA ARG A 38 -20.15 -6.90 3.78
C ARG A 38 -19.96 -6.04 5.02
N LEU A 39 -19.82 -4.73 4.81
CA LEU A 39 -19.79 -3.76 5.90
C LEU A 39 -20.45 -2.46 5.47
N ARG A 40 -21.15 -1.83 6.41
CA ARG A 40 -21.64 -0.47 6.22
C ARG A 40 -20.49 0.52 6.20
N PHE A 41 -20.67 1.64 5.53
CA PHE A 41 -19.67 2.70 5.43
C PHE A 41 -19.13 3.13 6.80
N ASN A 42 -20.01 3.39 7.76
CA ASN A 42 -19.59 3.81 9.10
C ASN A 42 -18.85 2.71 9.87
N ALA A 43 -19.21 1.44 9.64
CA ALA A 43 -18.50 0.32 10.22
C ALA A 43 -17.07 0.21 9.66
N LEU A 44 -16.92 0.34 8.34
CA LEU A 44 -15.60 0.41 7.69
C LEU A 44 -14.75 1.54 8.25
N ARG A 45 -15.34 2.72 8.41
CA ARG A 45 -14.64 3.88 8.95
C ARG A 45 -14.14 3.65 10.38
N ARG A 46 -14.91 2.95 11.20
CA ARG A 46 -14.50 2.58 12.57
C ARG A 46 -13.40 1.52 12.59
N GLU A 47 -13.47 0.56 11.68
CA GLU A 47 -12.47 -0.53 11.57
C GLU A 47 -11.10 -0.02 11.09
N ILE A 48 -11.08 1.05 10.31
CA ILE A 48 -9.85 1.56 9.69
C ILE A 48 -9.38 2.80 10.43
N ASP A 49 -8.34 2.62 11.22
CA ASP A 49 -7.79 3.66 12.07
C ASP A 49 -7.19 4.80 11.23
N GLY A 50 -7.57 6.02 11.57
CA GLY A 50 -7.04 7.24 10.95
C GLY A 50 -7.57 7.58 9.56
N VAL A 51 -8.51 6.82 8.99
CA VAL A 51 -9.08 7.15 7.68
C VAL A 51 -10.11 8.28 7.79
N SER A 52 -9.98 9.30 6.94
CA SER A 52 -11.01 10.34 6.80
C SER A 52 -12.17 9.83 5.96
N GLN A 53 -13.34 10.46 6.13
CA GLN A 53 -14.52 10.18 5.30
C GLN A 53 -14.22 10.38 3.81
N LYS A 54 -13.50 11.44 3.47
CA LYS A 54 -13.11 11.76 2.09
C LYS A 54 -12.21 10.67 1.50
N THR A 55 -11.17 10.28 2.22
CA THR A 55 -10.22 9.26 1.77
C THR A 55 -10.89 7.89 1.61
N LEU A 56 -11.73 7.50 2.56
CA LEU A 56 -12.48 6.24 2.49
C LEU A 56 -13.46 6.25 1.31
N THR A 57 -14.18 7.34 1.10
CA THR A 57 -15.08 7.49 -0.05
C THR A 57 -14.35 7.35 -1.37
N GLN A 58 -13.21 8.01 -1.52
CA GLN A 58 -12.39 7.93 -2.74
C GLN A 58 -11.86 6.52 -2.97
N CYS A 59 -11.39 5.87 -1.92
CA CYS A 59 -10.91 4.49 -1.98
C CYS A 59 -12.01 3.53 -2.42
N LEU A 60 -13.19 3.61 -1.80
CA LEU A 60 -14.34 2.76 -2.13
C LEU A 60 -14.84 2.97 -3.55
N ARG A 61 -14.86 4.20 -4.04
CA ARG A 61 -15.24 4.50 -5.43
C ARG A 61 -14.26 3.86 -6.41
N ARG A 62 -12.98 3.90 -6.12
CA ARG A 62 -11.94 3.29 -6.93
C ARG A 62 -12.05 1.76 -6.94
N LEU A 63 -12.30 1.15 -5.77
CA LEU A 63 -12.54 -0.28 -5.65
C LEU A 63 -13.79 -0.72 -6.40
N GLN A 64 -14.86 0.05 -6.31
CA GLN A 64 -16.11 -0.19 -7.06
C GLN A 64 -15.88 -0.09 -8.56
N ARG A 65 -15.16 0.93 -9.02
CA ARG A 65 -14.82 1.10 -10.43
C ARG A 65 -14.00 -0.07 -10.98
N ASN A 66 -13.12 -0.63 -10.15
CA ASN A 66 -12.29 -1.79 -10.52
C ASN A 66 -13.01 -3.14 -10.36
N GLY A 67 -14.27 -3.14 -9.95
CA GLY A 67 -15.06 -4.35 -9.80
C GLY A 67 -14.70 -5.20 -8.58
N LEU A 68 -14.00 -4.64 -7.60
CA LEU A 68 -13.53 -5.34 -6.41
C LEU A 68 -14.55 -5.28 -5.26
N VAL A 69 -15.39 -4.27 -5.24
CA VAL A 69 -16.50 -4.11 -4.30
C VAL A 69 -17.75 -3.65 -5.04
N GLU A 70 -18.90 -3.95 -4.45
CA GLU A 70 -20.21 -3.45 -4.85
C GLU A 70 -20.77 -2.53 -3.78
N ARG A 71 -21.47 -1.49 -4.20
CA ARG A 71 -22.14 -0.54 -3.32
C ARG A 71 -23.64 -0.82 -3.32
N HIS A 72 -24.21 -1.04 -2.16
CA HIS A 72 -25.62 -1.29 -1.98
C HIS A 72 -26.25 -0.25 -1.06
N LEU A 73 -27.40 0.27 -1.46
CA LEU A 73 -28.24 1.04 -0.58
C LEU A 73 -28.98 0.11 0.37
N VAL A 74 -28.96 0.42 1.65
CA VAL A 74 -29.61 -0.37 2.68
C VAL A 74 -30.79 0.42 3.21
N ASP A 75 -31.99 -0.16 3.09
CA ASP A 75 -33.21 0.41 3.69
C ASP A 75 -33.13 0.28 5.21
N GLY A 76 -33.62 1.29 5.88
CA GLY A 76 -33.65 1.33 7.34
C GLY A 76 -33.84 2.73 7.86
N ALA A 77 -33.91 2.86 9.16
CA ALA A 77 -33.99 4.13 9.86
C ALA A 77 -32.79 4.30 10.78
N PRO A 78 -31.73 5.00 10.36
CA PRO A 78 -31.55 5.72 9.11
C PRO A 78 -31.15 4.81 7.93
N PRO A 79 -31.46 5.23 6.67
CA PRO A 79 -30.94 4.53 5.50
C PRO A 79 -29.42 4.64 5.44
N GLY A 80 -28.76 3.63 4.89
CA GLY A 80 -27.30 3.58 4.83
C GLY A 80 -26.77 3.03 3.54
N VAL A 81 -25.45 3.00 3.44
CA VAL A 81 -24.71 2.42 2.33
C VAL A 81 -23.85 1.27 2.86
N GLU A 82 -23.96 0.14 2.20
CA GLU A 82 -23.20 -1.06 2.48
C GLU A 82 -22.28 -1.37 1.30
N TYR A 83 -21.08 -1.84 1.60
CA TYR A 83 -20.14 -2.30 0.61
C TYR A 83 -19.92 -3.80 0.77
N ALA A 84 -19.97 -4.50 -0.34
CA ALA A 84 -19.77 -5.95 -0.41
C ALA A 84 -18.57 -6.27 -1.30
N ILE A 85 -17.73 -7.19 -0.84
CA ILE A 85 -16.62 -7.69 -1.65
C ILE A 85 -17.18 -8.59 -2.78
N THR A 86 -16.63 -8.43 -3.99
CA THR A 86 -17.02 -9.25 -5.13
C THR A 86 -16.18 -10.53 -5.19
N THR A 87 -16.56 -11.46 -6.07
CA THR A 87 -15.73 -12.64 -6.36
C THR A 87 -14.32 -12.23 -6.82
N LEU A 88 -14.23 -11.21 -7.66
CA LEU A 88 -12.93 -10.66 -8.08
C LEU A 88 -12.16 -10.08 -6.88
N GLY A 89 -12.85 -9.36 -6.00
CA GLY A 89 -12.26 -8.81 -4.78
C GLY A 89 -11.67 -9.90 -3.87
N TYR A 90 -12.34 -11.01 -3.71
CA TYR A 90 -11.84 -12.14 -2.93
C TYR A 90 -10.53 -12.73 -3.46
N THR A 91 -10.22 -12.56 -4.74
CA THR A 91 -8.94 -13.01 -5.29
C THR A 91 -7.74 -12.28 -4.71
N LEU A 92 -7.96 -11.12 -4.09
CA LEU A 92 -6.91 -10.35 -3.40
C LEU A 92 -6.68 -10.76 -1.95
N GLU A 93 -7.54 -11.60 -1.38
CA GLU A 93 -7.42 -12.05 0.03
C GLU A 93 -6.07 -12.69 0.30
N LYS A 94 -5.66 -13.64 -0.53
CA LYS A 94 -4.38 -14.35 -0.36
C LYS A 94 -3.15 -13.44 -0.52
N PRO A 95 -3.04 -12.62 -1.56
CA PRO A 95 -1.92 -11.67 -1.67
C PRO A 95 -1.83 -10.72 -0.47
N PHE A 96 -2.93 -10.19 0.01
CA PHE A 96 -2.94 -9.27 1.14
C PHE A 96 -2.63 -9.96 2.46
N GLU A 97 -3.12 -11.18 2.66
CA GLU A 97 -2.75 -11.99 3.82
C GLU A 97 -1.26 -12.33 3.81
N ALA A 98 -0.70 -12.66 2.65
CA ALA A 98 0.74 -12.90 2.49
C ALA A 98 1.57 -11.67 2.88
N LEU A 99 1.14 -10.48 2.49
CA LEU A 99 1.80 -9.23 2.89
C LEU A 99 1.74 -8.99 4.40
N LYS A 100 0.60 -9.27 5.02
CA LYS A 100 0.42 -9.15 6.47
C LYS A 100 1.37 -10.11 7.21
N VAL A 101 1.41 -11.36 6.80
CA VAL A 101 2.29 -12.38 7.38
C VAL A 101 3.75 -11.95 7.24
N TRP A 102 4.15 -11.54 6.06
CA TRP A 102 5.52 -11.05 5.81
C TRP A 102 5.89 -9.91 6.76
N THR A 103 5.00 -8.94 6.91
CA THR A 103 5.22 -7.78 7.78
C THR A 103 5.42 -8.22 9.23
N THR A 104 4.58 -9.13 9.72
CA THR A 104 4.66 -9.65 11.08
C THR A 104 5.96 -10.44 11.32
N GLU A 105 6.31 -11.31 10.39
CA GLU A 105 7.49 -12.16 10.50
C GLU A 105 8.81 -11.40 10.39
N HIS A 106 8.84 -10.31 9.62
CA HIS A 106 10.07 -9.59 9.30
C HIS A 106 10.20 -8.21 9.96
N ALA A 107 9.22 -7.81 10.77
CA ALA A 107 9.23 -6.51 11.44
C ALA A 107 10.49 -6.27 12.26
N THR A 108 10.96 -7.27 13.01
CA THR A 108 12.17 -7.17 13.82
C THR A 108 13.42 -6.99 12.95
N ALA A 109 13.55 -7.75 11.87
CA ALA A 109 14.67 -7.63 10.94
C ALA A 109 14.70 -6.25 10.27
N VAL A 110 13.53 -5.72 9.88
CA VAL A 110 13.42 -4.37 9.30
C VAL A 110 13.81 -3.31 10.32
N ARG A 111 13.34 -3.40 11.56
CA ARG A 111 13.72 -2.46 12.62
C ARG A 111 15.24 -2.46 12.87
N SER A 112 15.85 -3.63 12.89
CA SER A 112 17.31 -3.77 13.04
C SER A 112 18.06 -3.11 11.88
N ALA A 113 17.58 -3.30 10.65
CA ALA A 113 18.14 -2.65 9.46
C ALA A 113 18.00 -1.13 9.51
N GLN A 114 16.85 -0.62 9.93
CA GLN A 114 16.61 0.81 10.11
C GLN A 114 17.55 1.41 11.16
N ALA A 115 17.71 0.74 12.31
CA ALA A 115 18.60 1.19 13.37
C ALA A 115 20.05 1.24 12.89
N ALA A 116 20.51 0.24 12.15
CA ALA A 116 21.85 0.20 11.57
C ALA A 116 22.08 1.32 10.56
N PHE A 117 21.09 1.58 9.69
CA PHE A 117 21.13 2.66 8.72
C PHE A 117 21.21 4.02 9.41
N ASP A 118 20.35 4.27 10.39
CA ASP A 118 20.31 5.53 11.13
C ASP A 118 21.62 5.81 11.89
N ALA A 119 22.23 4.78 12.44
CA ALA A 119 23.55 4.89 13.06
C ALA A 119 24.65 5.26 12.05
N SER A 120 24.64 4.62 10.87
CA SER A 120 25.57 4.95 9.76
C SER A 120 25.31 6.35 9.21
N ALA A 121 24.06 6.76 9.04
CA ALA A 121 23.70 8.09 8.56
C ALA A 121 24.18 9.19 9.49
N ARG A 122 24.15 8.97 10.80
CA ARG A 122 24.72 9.91 11.78
C ARG A 122 26.23 10.08 11.64
N THR A 123 26.92 9.02 11.25
CA THR A 123 28.37 9.07 10.96
C THR A 123 28.65 9.76 9.63
N ASP A 124 27.83 9.54 8.60
CA ASP A 124 27.97 10.13 7.27
C ASP A 124 27.58 11.62 7.24
N SER A 125 26.75 12.07 8.16
CA SER A 125 26.40 13.50 8.31
C SER A 125 27.45 14.31 9.06
N ALA A 126 28.56 13.69 9.48
CA ALA A 126 29.71 14.43 9.98
C ALA A 126 30.24 15.37 8.88
N PRO A 127 30.65 16.60 9.23
CA PRO A 127 31.05 17.59 8.25
C PRO A 127 32.16 17.07 7.36
N TYR A 128 31.95 17.20 6.05
CA TYR A 128 32.93 16.83 5.04
C TYR A 128 34.26 17.54 5.31
N ALA A 129 35.31 16.76 5.52
CA ALA A 129 36.66 17.28 5.65
C ALA A 129 37.38 17.18 4.29
N PRO A 130 37.42 18.26 3.50
CA PRO A 130 37.92 18.18 2.12
C PRO A 130 39.39 17.79 1.98
N GLY A 131 40.17 17.93 3.02
CA GLY A 131 41.61 17.65 2.98
C GLY A 131 42.02 16.17 2.92
N ARG A 132 41.11 15.24 3.22
CA ARG A 132 41.47 13.80 3.24
C ARG A 132 41.37 13.10 1.89
N ARG A 133 40.59 13.64 0.96
CA ARG A 133 40.46 13.07 -0.39
C ARG A 133 41.57 13.51 -1.33
N GLU A 134 42.09 14.70 -1.14
CA GLU A 134 43.16 15.24 -1.98
C GLU A 134 44.51 14.52 -1.73
N LEU A 135 44.74 14.07 -0.50
CA LEU A 135 45.96 13.32 -0.15
C LEU A 135 46.06 11.92 -0.79
N LYS A 136 44.88 11.33 -1.13
CA LYS A 136 44.88 10.02 -1.81
C LYS A 136 45.00 10.12 -3.32
N ARG A 137 44.76 11.29 -3.91
CA ARG A 137 44.86 11.53 -5.36
C ARG A 137 46.26 12.00 -5.82
N GLY A 138 47.10 12.34 -4.89
CA GLY A 138 48.43 12.90 -5.18
C GLY A 138 49.59 11.92 -5.24
N GLN A 139 49.35 10.62 -5.13
CA GLN A 139 50.41 9.63 -5.31
C GLN A 139 50.39 9.10 -6.74
N PRO A 140 51.36 9.47 -7.58
CA PRO A 140 51.52 8.81 -8.86
C PRO A 140 51.89 7.33 -8.65
N PRO A 141 51.35 6.44 -9.46
CA PRO A 141 51.79 5.05 -9.41
C PRO A 141 53.25 4.95 -9.80
N ARG A 142 54.04 4.33 -8.96
CA ARG A 142 55.39 3.93 -9.29
C ARG A 142 55.39 2.62 -10.04
#